data_88fea0cbcc7fe29d29753baf29240993
#
_entry.id   88fea0cbcc7fe29d29753baf29240993
#
_cell.length_a   1.000
_cell.length_b   1.000
_cell.length_c   1.000
_cell.angle_alpha   90.00
_cell.angle_beta   90.00
_cell.angle_gamma   90.00
#
_symmetry.space_group_name_H-M   'P 1'
#
loop_
_entity.id
_entity.type
_entity.pdbx_description
1 polymer ?
#
loop_
_entity_poly.entity_id
_entity_poly.type
_entity_poly.pdbx_seq_one_letter_code
_entity_poly.pdbx_strand_id
1 'polypeptide(L)'
;MTQFKNHKATTSPNLLVGLDNPDDGGVINIGDQKIIQTVDFFTPILDDPYDWGRVAAANALSDVYAMGGEPISALQLVCWPRNDISFDILSEVIRGGLDTMEKANCTVVGGHSIDAVSYTHLTLPTKRIV
;
A
#
# COMPACT_ATOMS: atom_id res chain seq x y z
N MET A 1 -0.02 -7.30 -17.06
CA MET A 1 -0.94 -6.14 -17.18
C MET A 1 -0.92 -5.44 -18.54
N THR A 2 -0.01 -5.78 -19.45
CA THR A 2 0.11 -5.15 -20.79
C THR A 2 -1.13 -5.28 -21.67
N GLN A 3 -1.90 -6.35 -21.51
CA GLN A 3 -3.13 -6.59 -22.30
C GLN A 3 -4.28 -5.59 -22.01
N PHE A 4 -4.19 -4.77 -20.99
CA PHE A 4 -5.22 -3.81 -20.60
C PHE A 4 -4.84 -2.35 -20.85
N LYS A 5 -3.68 -2.09 -21.45
CA LYS A 5 -3.17 -0.72 -21.65
C LYS A 5 -4.14 0.23 -22.36
N ASN A 6 -4.93 -0.28 -23.30
CA ASN A 6 -5.87 0.53 -24.09
C ASN A 6 -7.32 0.42 -23.61
N HIS A 7 -7.54 -0.18 -22.44
CA HIS A 7 -8.89 -0.24 -21.87
C HIS A 7 -9.31 1.16 -21.39
N LYS A 8 -10.57 1.53 -21.60
CA LYS A 8 -11.08 2.87 -21.21
C LYS A 8 -10.86 3.20 -19.73
N ALA A 9 -10.87 2.18 -18.87
CA ALA A 9 -10.62 2.37 -17.43
C ALA A 9 -9.15 2.65 -17.09
N THR A 10 -8.23 2.44 -18.03
CA THR A 10 -6.78 2.67 -17.83
C THR A 10 -6.25 3.89 -18.54
N THR A 11 -7.14 4.70 -19.13
CA THR A 11 -6.78 5.91 -19.88
C THR A 11 -7.61 7.10 -19.41
N SER A 12 -6.99 8.26 -19.40
CA SER A 12 -7.63 9.53 -19.08
C SER A 12 -6.79 10.68 -19.64
N PRO A 13 -7.41 11.80 -20.08
CA PRO A 13 -6.67 13.00 -20.46
C PRO A 13 -5.83 13.57 -19.30
N ASN A 14 -6.20 13.27 -18.05
CA ASN A 14 -5.53 13.74 -16.84
C ASN A 14 -4.43 12.79 -16.35
N LEU A 15 -4.31 11.60 -16.95
CA LEU A 15 -3.30 10.61 -16.55
C LEU A 15 -1.93 11.02 -17.10
N LEU A 16 -0.95 11.17 -16.21
CA LEU A 16 0.44 11.51 -16.56
C LEU A 16 1.35 10.29 -16.54
N VAL A 17 1.21 9.44 -15.53
CA VAL A 17 1.94 8.18 -15.38
C VAL A 17 0.94 7.08 -15.10
N GLY A 18 0.91 6.07 -15.93
CA GLY A 18 -0.02 4.95 -15.83
C GLY A 18 0.58 3.67 -16.41
N LEU A 19 -0.28 2.73 -16.77
CA LEU A 19 0.14 1.39 -17.20
C LEU A 19 0.91 1.35 -18.53
N ASP A 20 0.83 2.39 -19.34
CA ASP A 20 1.55 2.45 -20.63
C ASP A 20 3.06 2.62 -20.45
N ASN A 21 3.45 3.41 -19.45
CA ASN A 21 4.84 3.61 -19.06
C ASN A 21 4.89 3.61 -17.53
N PRO A 22 4.80 2.44 -16.89
CA PRO A 22 4.70 2.34 -15.44
C PRO A 22 5.99 2.79 -14.74
N ASP A 23 5.80 3.43 -13.59
CA ASP A 23 6.85 3.88 -12.69
C ASP A 23 6.48 3.41 -11.25
N ASP A 24 7.16 3.91 -10.24
CA ASP A 24 6.93 3.56 -8.83
C ASP A 24 5.52 3.92 -8.34
N GLY A 25 4.86 4.88 -8.98
CA GLY A 25 3.49 5.25 -8.69
C GLY A 25 2.75 5.78 -9.90
N GLY A 26 1.43 5.74 -9.87
CA GLY A 26 0.58 6.40 -10.85
C GLY A 26 0.48 7.89 -10.57
N VAL A 27 0.41 8.72 -11.60
CA VAL A 27 0.26 10.18 -11.45
C VAL A 27 -0.92 10.68 -12.27
N ILE A 28 -1.80 11.42 -11.61
CA ILE A 28 -2.99 12.00 -12.24
C ILE A 28 -3.10 13.49 -11.90
N ASN A 29 -3.56 14.30 -12.84
CA ASN A 29 -3.91 15.69 -12.59
C ASN A 29 -5.30 15.81 -11.99
N ILE A 30 -5.42 16.60 -10.94
CA ILE A 30 -6.70 17.03 -10.35
C ILE A 30 -6.66 18.56 -10.28
N GLY A 31 -7.30 19.23 -11.24
CA GLY A 31 -7.13 20.68 -11.39
C GLY A 31 -5.68 21.04 -11.66
N ASP A 32 -5.12 21.93 -10.85
CA ASP A 32 -3.72 22.36 -10.92
C ASP A 32 -2.75 21.48 -10.13
N GLN A 33 -3.26 20.44 -9.45
CA GLN A 33 -2.48 19.56 -8.61
C GLN A 33 -2.14 18.26 -9.34
N LYS A 34 -0.94 17.74 -9.08
CA LYS A 34 -0.52 16.40 -9.49
C LYS A 34 -0.58 15.49 -8.29
N ILE A 35 -1.34 14.41 -8.41
CA ILE A 35 -1.52 13.44 -7.33
C ILE A 35 -0.78 12.16 -7.70
N ILE A 36 0.10 11.73 -6.80
CA ILE A 36 0.79 10.44 -6.88
C ILE A 36 -0.02 9.43 -6.05
N GLN A 37 -0.27 8.27 -6.63
CA GLN A 37 -0.93 7.16 -5.95
C GLN A 37 -0.06 5.92 -6.05
N THR A 38 0.20 5.31 -4.92
CA THR A 38 0.93 4.05 -4.83
C THR A 38 0.31 3.14 -3.78
N VAL A 39 0.54 1.86 -3.90
CA VAL A 39 0.17 0.86 -2.90
C VAL A 39 1.25 -0.21 -2.84
N ASP A 40 1.69 -0.52 -1.64
CA ASP A 40 2.61 -1.60 -1.38
C ASP A 40 2.06 -2.53 -0.30
N PHE A 41 2.38 -3.80 -0.44
CA PHE A 41 1.85 -4.84 0.43
C PHE A 41 2.82 -6.03 0.45
N PHE A 42 3.22 -6.46 1.64
CA PHE A 42 4.10 -7.62 1.79
C PHE A 42 3.83 -8.40 3.08
N THR A 43 4.31 -9.62 3.11
CA THR A 43 4.25 -10.49 4.29
C THR A 43 5.27 -10.06 5.35
N PRO A 44 5.13 -10.50 6.63
CA PRO A 44 6.09 -10.19 7.68
C PRO A 44 7.51 -10.61 7.31
N ILE A 45 8.44 -9.67 7.43
CA ILE A 45 9.87 -9.89 7.15
C ILE A 45 10.75 -9.69 8.39
N LEU A 46 10.17 -9.19 9.48
CA LEU A 46 10.85 -8.95 10.76
C LEU A 46 10.10 -9.63 11.91
N ASP A 47 10.84 -10.07 12.90
CA ASP A 47 10.27 -10.72 14.09
C ASP A 47 9.64 -9.72 15.06
N ASP A 48 10.18 -8.51 15.16
CA ASP A 48 9.62 -7.44 15.99
C ASP A 48 8.39 -6.80 15.32
N PRO A 49 7.19 -6.88 15.91
CA PRO A 49 5.99 -6.37 15.28
C PRO A 49 5.98 -4.85 15.10
N TYR A 50 6.53 -4.10 16.04
CA TYR A 50 6.65 -2.65 15.91
C TYR A 50 7.55 -2.25 14.73
N ASP A 51 8.72 -2.87 14.64
CA ASP A 51 9.66 -2.63 13.54
C ASP A 51 9.10 -3.08 12.19
N TRP A 52 8.35 -4.19 12.16
CA TRP A 52 7.64 -4.59 10.95
C TRP A 52 6.66 -3.51 10.47
N GLY A 53 5.88 -2.94 11.36
CA GLY A 53 4.97 -1.83 11.03
C GLY A 53 5.73 -0.61 10.50
N ARG A 54 6.87 -0.27 11.10
CA ARG A 54 7.73 0.82 10.63
C ARG A 54 8.25 0.57 9.22
N VAL A 55 8.75 -0.62 8.94
CA VAL A 55 9.27 -1.00 7.62
C VAL A 55 8.17 -1.00 6.58
N ALA A 56 6.98 -1.50 6.89
CA ALA A 56 5.83 -1.47 5.99
C ALA A 56 5.45 -0.04 5.58
N ALA A 57 5.37 0.86 6.56
CA ALA A 57 5.08 2.27 6.30
C ALA A 57 6.20 2.95 5.50
N ALA A 58 7.46 2.73 5.88
CA ALA A 58 8.60 3.32 5.17
C ALA A 58 8.67 2.84 3.71
N ASN A 59 8.39 1.56 3.47
CA ASN A 59 8.36 1.00 2.13
C ASN A 59 7.27 1.64 1.26
N ALA A 60 6.06 1.81 1.80
CA ALA A 60 4.96 2.48 1.09
C ALA A 60 5.28 3.96 0.78
N LEU A 61 5.93 4.66 1.71
CA LEU A 61 6.35 6.05 1.52
C LEU A 61 7.45 6.19 0.48
N SER A 62 8.32 5.19 0.33
CA SER A 62 9.48 5.25 -0.56
C SER A 62 9.09 5.50 -2.01
N ASP A 63 8.00 4.94 -2.49
CA ASP A 63 7.51 5.13 -3.85
C ASP A 63 7.06 6.58 -4.11
N VAL A 64 6.43 7.21 -3.12
CA VAL A 64 6.06 8.63 -3.20
C VAL A 64 7.29 9.51 -3.32
N TYR A 65 8.30 9.26 -2.49
CA TYR A 65 9.57 10.00 -2.54
C TYR A 65 10.32 9.75 -3.83
N ALA A 66 10.35 8.51 -4.33
CA ALA A 66 10.98 8.16 -5.60
C ALA A 66 10.35 8.92 -6.78
N MET A 67 9.05 9.22 -6.72
CA MET A 67 8.34 10.03 -7.71
C MET A 67 8.50 11.54 -7.49
N GLY A 68 9.30 11.97 -6.51
CA GLY A 68 9.53 13.38 -6.18
C GLY A 68 8.36 14.06 -5.46
N GLY A 69 7.46 13.28 -4.87
CA GLY A 69 6.29 13.78 -4.17
C GLY A 69 6.47 13.91 -2.66
N GLU A 70 5.49 14.55 -2.04
CA GLU A 70 5.35 14.60 -0.58
C GLU A 70 4.13 13.80 -0.16
N PRO A 71 4.27 12.86 0.79
CA PRO A 71 3.14 12.12 1.33
C PRO A 71 2.16 13.07 2.05
N ILE A 72 0.87 12.92 1.80
CA ILE A 72 -0.17 13.75 2.42
C ILE A 72 -1.08 12.88 3.27
N SER A 73 -1.54 11.77 2.71
CA SER A 73 -2.45 10.86 3.37
C SER A 73 -2.17 9.41 3.00
N ALA A 74 -2.57 8.51 3.86
CA ALA A 74 -2.43 7.08 3.65
C ALA A 74 -3.70 6.32 4.05
N LEU A 75 -3.93 5.21 3.39
CA LEU A 75 -4.87 4.18 3.81
C LEU A 75 -4.08 2.97 4.30
N GLN A 76 -4.49 2.42 5.43
CA GLN A 76 -3.83 1.25 6.00
C GLN A 76 -4.61 -0.03 5.64
N LEU A 77 -3.96 -0.93 4.91
CA LEU A 77 -4.52 -2.24 4.58
C LEU A 77 -3.88 -3.30 5.46
N VAL A 78 -4.70 -4.14 6.07
CA VAL A 78 -4.24 -5.19 6.98
C VAL A 78 -4.93 -6.51 6.63
N CYS A 79 -4.13 -7.54 6.34
CA CYS A 79 -4.58 -8.92 6.30
C CYS A 79 -4.04 -9.61 7.55
N TRP A 80 -4.94 -10.02 8.46
CA TRP A 80 -4.52 -10.54 9.77
C TRP A 80 -5.14 -11.90 10.07
N PRO A 81 -4.33 -12.93 10.34
CA PRO A 81 -4.82 -14.25 10.73
C PRO A 81 -5.19 -14.26 12.22
N ARG A 82 -6.35 -13.73 12.55
CA ARG A 82 -6.77 -13.49 13.94
C ARG A 82 -6.80 -14.73 14.84
N ASN A 83 -6.96 -15.91 14.24
CA ASN A 83 -6.97 -17.18 14.98
C ASN A 83 -5.56 -17.68 15.30
N ASP A 84 -4.55 -17.21 14.57
CA ASP A 84 -3.15 -17.66 14.70
C ASP A 84 -2.27 -16.65 15.41
N ILE A 85 -2.58 -15.36 15.28
CA ILE A 85 -1.77 -14.27 15.83
C ILE A 85 -2.68 -13.30 16.60
N SER A 86 -2.27 -12.96 17.83
CA SER A 86 -3.06 -12.10 18.72
C SER A 86 -3.21 -10.68 18.19
N PHE A 87 -4.29 -10.00 18.61
CA PHE A 87 -4.50 -8.58 18.31
C PHE A 87 -3.50 -7.65 19.01
N ASP A 88 -2.88 -8.10 20.11
CA ASP A 88 -1.83 -7.31 20.78
C ASP A 88 -0.62 -7.13 19.85
N ILE A 89 -0.26 -8.16 19.10
CA ILE A 89 0.80 -8.10 18.10
C ILE A 89 0.39 -7.15 16.95
N LEU A 90 -0.84 -7.25 16.47
CA LEU A 90 -1.36 -6.33 15.45
C LEU A 90 -1.31 -4.87 15.92
N SER A 91 -1.65 -4.61 17.17
CA SER A 91 -1.59 -3.26 17.74
C SER A 91 -0.18 -2.67 17.70
N GLU A 92 0.84 -3.48 17.96
CA GLU A 92 2.24 -3.05 17.85
C GLU A 92 2.64 -2.76 16.39
N VAL A 93 2.20 -3.59 15.44
CA VAL A 93 2.43 -3.34 14.01
C VAL A 93 1.79 -2.02 13.58
N ILE A 94 0.54 -1.81 13.95
CA ILE A 94 -0.18 -0.57 13.64
C ILE A 94 0.53 0.64 14.27
N ARG A 95 0.94 0.55 15.52
CA ARG A 95 1.65 1.61 16.23
C ARG A 95 2.95 1.99 15.52
N GLY A 96 3.76 1.00 15.12
CA GLY A 96 4.99 1.25 14.36
C GLY A 96 4.74 1.96 13.03
N GLY A 97 3.69 1.57 12.31
CA GLY A 97 3.26 2.22 11.08
C GLY A 97 2.83 3.67 11.31
N LEU A 98 1.98 3.91 12.31
CA LEU A 98 1.50 5.25 12.65
C LEU A 98 2.64 6.19 13.04
N ASP A 99 3.58 5.75 13.87
CA ASP A 99 4.74 6.55 14.28
C ASP A 99 5.61 6.96 13.07
N THR A 100 5.73 6.07 12.08
CA THR A 100 6.47 6.36 10.84
C THR A 100 5.72 7.36 9.97
N MET A 101 4.40 7.22 9.84
CA MET A 101 3.57 8.16 9.09
C MET A 101 3.57 9.55 9.73
N GLU A 102 3.52 9.63 11.06
CA GLU A 102 3.64 10.90 11.80
C GLU A 102 4.94 11.63 11.49
N LYS A 103 6.07 10.92 11.49
CA LYS A 103 7.38 11.50 11.14
C LYS A 103 7.44 12.01 9.70
N ALA A 104 6.68 11.43 8.81
CA ALA A 104 6.57 11.85 7.41
C ALA A 104 5.51 12.95 7.19
N ASN A 105 4.86 13.45 8.23
CA ASN A 105 3.71 14.35 8.14
C ASN A 105 2.58 13.79 7.25
N CYS A 106 2.41 12.48 7.23
CA CYS A 106 1.41 11.78 6.45
C CYS A 106 0.26 11.35 7.35
N THR A 107 -0.94 11.79 7.06
CA THR A 107 -2.12 11.46 7.87
C THR A 107 -2.73 10.13 7.43
N VAL A 108 -2.88 9.20 8.35
CA VAL A 108 -3.66 7.97 8.09
C VAL A 108 -5.15 8.31 8.21
N VAL A 109 -5.85 8.29 7.09
CA VAL A 109 -7.25 8.74 6.99
C VAL A 109 -8.26 7.60 7.05
N GLY A 110 -7.79 6.36 7.07
CA GLY A 110 -8.65 5.19 7.13
C GLY A 110 -7.91 3.95 6.68
N GLY A 111 -8.66 2.93 6.30
CA GLY A 111 -8.09 1.68 5.83
C GLY A 111 -9.10 0.56 5.79
N HIS A 112 -8.62 -0.64 5.63
CA HIS A 112 -9.44 -1.84 5.63
C HIS A 112 -8.66 -3.00 6.21
N SER A 113 -9.33 -3.82 7.02
CA SER A 113 -8.77 -5.04 7.55
C SER A 113 -9.59 -6.24 7.10
N ILE A 114 -8.90 -7.30 6.73
CA ILE A 114 -9.51 -8.59 6.42
C ILE A 114 -8.92 -9.67 7.30
N ASP A 115 -9.77 -10.64 7.64
CA ASP A 115 -9.33 -11.84 8.35
C ASP A 115 -8.68 -12.80 7.36
N ALA A 116 -7.40 -13.02 7.52
CA ALA A 116 -6.67 -14.03 6.77
C ALA A 116 -6.86 -15.40 7.44
N VAL A 117 -7.94 -16.09 7.10
CA VAL A 117 -8.37 -17.34 7.75
C VAL A 117 -7.31 -18.44 7.67
N SER A 118 -6.52 -18.48 6.62
CA SER A 118 -5.29 -19.25 6.55
C SER A 118 -4.40 -18.74 5.41
N TYR A 119 -3.10 -18.80 5.62
CA TYR A 119 -2.11 -18.45 4.61
C TYR A 119 -2.26 -19.26 3.32
N THR A 120 -2.66 -20.52 3.44
CA THR A 120 -2.91 -21.41 2.29
C THR A 120 -4.10 -20.97 1.44
N HIS A 121 -5.13 -20.36 2.02
CA HIS A 121 -6.27 -19.84 1.26
C HIS A 121 -5.95 -18.56 0.49
N LEU A 122 -5.02 -17.75 0.96
CA LEU A 122 -4.57 -16.55 0.25
C LEU A 122 -3.68 -16.86 -0.96
N THR A 123 -2.87 -17.92 -0.88
CA THR A 123 -1.94 -18.28 -1.95
C THR A 123 -2.59 -18.99 -3.13
N LEU A 124 -3.63 -19.79 -2.90
CA LEU A 124 -4.31 -20.55 -3.96
C LEU A 124 -5.03 -19.66 -4.99
N PRO A 125 -5.86 -18.68 -4.60
CA PRO A 125 -6.46 -17.75 -5.54
C PRO A 125 -5.45 -16.91 -6.31
N THR A 126 -4.39 -16.47 -5.66
CA THR A 126 -3.33 -15.66 -6.29
C THR A 126 -2.59 -16.45 -7.37
N LYS A 127 -2.30 -17.71 -7.13
CA LYS A 127 -1.68 -18.59 -8.14
C LYS A 127 -2.55 -18.85 -9.36
N ARG A 128 -3.87 -18.76 -9.23
CA ARG A 128 -4.82 -18.95 -10.34
C ARG A 128 -5.02 -17.67 -11.15
N ILE A 129 -4.81 -16.52 -10.57
CA ILE A 129 -4.97 -15.22 -11.22
C ILE A 129 -3.70 -14.79 -11.95
N VAL A 130 -2.58 -15.25 -11.47
CA VAL A 130 -1.27 -15.01 -12.08
C VAL A 130 -0.90 -16.12 -13.04
#